data_78dadfdb6bd407ef5b8ffdc9f9e0f1aa
#
_entry.id   78dadfdb6bd407ef5b8ffdc9f9e0f1aa
#
_cell.length_a   1.000
_cell.length_b   1.000
_cell.length_c   1.000
_cell.angle_alpha   90.00
_cell.angle_beta   90.00
_cell.angle_gamma   90.00
#
_symmetry.space_group_name_H-M   'P 1'
#
loop_
_entity.id
_entity.type
_entity.pdbx_description
1 polymer ?
#
loop_
_entity_poly.entity_id
_entity_poly.type
_entity_poly.pdbx_seq_one_letter_code
_entity_poly.pdbx_strand_id
1 'polypeptide(L)'
;LSVPMLAICRGMQVLNVAMGGTLQQDIGTEAHWFAYHEIALEAGSRMAKAVGSELITAGHCVHHQALDRVADGLRVVGRSGDGVVHACELDTDAWVLATQWHPEDSAATDPQQQALFTALIDQI
;
A
#
# COMPACT_ATOMS: atom_id res chain seq x y z
N LEU A 1 -12.69 -11.98 -11.10
CA LEU A 1 -11.30 -12.36 -11.20
C LEU A 1 -10.75 -12.60 -9.79
N SER A 2 -10.24 -13.78 -9.53
CA SER A 2 -9.81 -14.17 -8.19
C SER A 2 -8.28 -14.35 -8.07
N VAL A 3 -7.53 -13.77 -8.99
CA VAL A 3 -6.06 -13.82 -8.94
C VAL A 3 -5.56 -12.94 -7.80
N PRO A 4 -4.77 -13.48 -6.86
CA PRO A 4 -4.16 -12.67 -5.82
C PRO A 4 -3.22 -11.62 -6.43
N MET A 5 -3.19 -10.43 -5.84
CA MET A 5 -2.40 -9.33 -6.36
C MET A 5 -1.81 -8.50 -5.23
N LEU A 6 -0.55 -8.11 -5.38
CA LEU A 6 0.09 -7.07 -4.58
C LEU A 6 0.52 -5.96 -5.54
N ALA A 7 -0.17 -4.82 -5.48
CA ALA A 7 0.08 -3.67 -6.35
C ALA A 7 0.98 -2.68 -5.61
N ILE A 8 2.14 -2.35 -6.19
CA ILE A 8 3.20 -1.60 -5.50
C ILE A 8 3.41 -0.25 -6.17
N CYS A 9 3.37 0.83 -5.40
CA CYS A 9 3.66 2.21 -5.79
C CYS A 9 2.81 2.66 -6.99
N ARG A 10 3.39 2.74 -8.17
CA ARG A 10 2.63 3.04 -9.39
C ARG A 10 1.53 2.02 -9.64
N GLY A 11 1.73 0.75 -9.24
CA GLY A 11 0.70 -0.27 -9.33
C GLY A 11 -0.55 0.08 -8.55
N MET A 12 -0.41 0.62 -7.33
CA MET A 12 -1.54 1.11 -6.54
C MET A 12 -2.23 2.29 -7.24
N GLN A 13 -1.45 3.22 -7.78
CA GLN A 13 -1.97 4.39 -8.49
C GLN A 13 -2.74 3.98 -9.75
N VAL A 14 -2.20 3.07 -10.54
CA VAL A 14 -2.86 2.53 -11.74
C VAL A 14 -4.15 1.82 -11.36
N LEU A 15 -4.15 1.00 -10.31
CA LEU A 15 -5.33 0.30 -9.84
C LEU A 15 -6.44 1.29 -9.47
N ASN A 16 -6.10 2.34 -8.72
CA ASN A 16 -7.07 3.37 -8.34
C ASN A 16 -7.69 4.06 -9.54
N VAL A 17 -6.87 4.48 -10.50
CA VAL A 17 -7.35 5.17 -11.71
C VAL A 17 -8.20 4.23 -12.56
N ALA A 18 -7.77 2.98 -12.73
CA ALA A 18 -8.52 1.98 -13.51
C ALA A 18 -9.90 1.71 -12.92
N MET A 19 -10.05 1.85 -11.61
CA MET A 19 -11.33 1.67 -10.91
C MET A 19 -12.15 2.95 -10.78
N GLY A 20 -11.66 4.07 -11.34
CA GLY A 20 -12.39 5.34 -11.38
C GLY A 20 -11.95 6.40 -10.37
N GLY A 21 -10.88 6.16 -9.64
CA GLY A 21 -10.27 7.14 -8.74
C GLY A 21 -9.38 8.14 -9.46
N THR A 22 -8.83 9.08 -8.71
CA THR A 22 -7.94 10.12 -9.23
C THR A 22 -6.64 10.20 -8.46
N LEU A 23 -5.64 10.85 -9.05
CA LEU A 23 -4.33 11.06 -8.43
C LEU A 23 -4.12 12.54 -8.11
N GLN A 24 -3.44 12.77 -7.00
CA GLN A 24 -2.75 14.02 -6.72
C GLN A 24 -1.44 13.99 -7.50
N GLN A 25 -1.32 14.84 -8.52
CA GLN A 25 -0.19 14.78 -9.47
C GLN A 25 1.12 15.21 -8.85
N ASP A 26 1.07 16.02 -7.80
CA ASP A 26 2.24 16.43 -7.01
C ASP A 26 1.79 16.67 -5.58
N ILE A 27 2.35 15.92 -4.64
CA ILE A 27 2.02 16.11 -3.21
C ILE A 27 2.67 17.35 -2.60
N GLY A 28 3.48 18.10 -3.37
CA GLY A 28 4.02 19.38 -2.96
C GLY A 28 5.12 19.32 -1.91
N THR A 29 5.71 18.15 -1.68
CA THR A 29 6.76 17.95 -0.69
C THR A 29 7.74 16.88 -1.17
N GLU A 30 8.98 16.95 -0.72
CA GLU A 30 9.99 15.92 -0.95
C GLU A 30 10.05 14.89 0.19
N ALA A 31 9.13 14.97 1.17
CA ALA A 31 9.12 14.09 2.33
C ALA A 31 9.01 12.61 1.97
N HIS A 32 8.45 12.27 0.79
CA HIS A 32 8.30 10.90 0.31
C HIS A 32 9.33 10.54 -0.78
N TRP A 33 10.40 11.29 -0.90
CA TRP A 33 11.44 11.04 -1.90
C TRP A 33 12.66 10.40 -1.24
N PHE A 34 12.88 9.11 -1.50
CA PHE A 34 13.93 8.30 -0.87
C PHE A 34 13.90 8.40 0.67
N ALA A 35 12.73 8.29 1.25
CA ALA A 35 12.51 8.41 2.69
C ALA A 35 11.74 7.24 3.26
N TYR A 36 11.98 6.92 4.53
CA TYR A 36 11.23 5.91 5.27
C TYR A 36 10.13 6.57 6.08
N HIS A 37 8.95 5.96 6.07
CA HIS A 37 7.80 6.44 6.83
C HIS A 37 7.19 5.32 7.65
N GLU A 38 6.66 5.68 8.82
CA GLU A 38 5.72 4.84 9.54
C GLU A 38 4.37 4.93 8.86
N ILE A 39 3.70 3.78 8.71
CA ILE A 39 2.36 3.72 8.15
C ILE A 39 1.46 2.98 9.15
N ALA A 40 0.45 3.69 9.67
CA ALA A 40 -0.55 3.11 10.54
C ALA A 40 -1.56 2.33 9.70
N LEU A 41 -1.79 1.07 10.06
CA LEU A 41 -2.70 0.17 9.37
C LEU A 41 -3.97 -0.02 10.18
N GLU A 42 -5.10 -0.12 9.48
CA GLU A 42 -6.39 -0.40 10.12
C GLU A 42 -6.38 -1.79 10.73
N ALA A 43 -6.81 -1.88 12.00
CA ALA A 43 -6.92 -3.14 12.72
C ALA A 43 -7.89 -4.08 11.99
N GLY A 44 -7.52 -5.35 11.87
CA GLY A 44 -8.33 -6.36 11.22
C GLY A 44 -8.32 -6.33 9.69
N SER A 45 -7.63 -5.37 9.07
CA SER A 45 -7.46 -5.35 7.62
C SER A 45 -6.64 -6.55 7.14
N ARG A 46 -6.81 -6.92 5.85
CA ARG A 46 -5.96 -7.96 5.25
C ARG A 46 -4.50 -7.53 5.24
N MET A 47 -4.25 -6.24 5.02
CA MET A 47 -2.91 -5.67 5.06
C MET A 47 -2.26 -5.89 6.44
N ALA A 48 -2.95 -5.56 7.52
CA ALA A 48 -2.45 -5.75 8.88
C ALA A 48 -2.19 -7.23 9.18
N LYS A 49 -3.07 -8.11 8.73
CA LYS A 49 -2.88 -9.58 8.89
C LYS A 49 -1.68 -10.08 8.10
N ALA A 50 -1.49 -9.60 6.88
CA ALA A 50 -0.36 -9.98 6.03
C ALA A 50 0.98 -9.57 6.65
N VAL A 51 1.04 -8.35 7.18
CA VAL A 51 2.24 -7.79 7.82
C VAL A 51 2.46 -8.36 9.22
N GLY A 52 1.38 -8.74 9.91
CA GLY A 52 1.43 -9.20 11.31
C GLY A 52 1.50 -8.06 12.32
N SER A 53 1.10 -6.85 11.93
CA SER A 53 1.15 -5.66 12.79
C SER A 53 0.18 -4.59 12.27
N GLU A 54 -0.24 -3.69 13.16
CA GLU A 54 -1.02 -2.49 12.80
C GLU A 54 -0.14 -1.29 12.50
N LEU A 55 1.18 -1.48 12.45
CA LEU A 55 2.14 -0.43 12.12
C LEU A 55 3.25 -0.99 11.24
N ILE A 56 3.44 -0.36 10.09
CA ILE A 56 4.67 -0.51 9.29
C ILE A 56 5.68 0.48 9.85
N THR A 57 6.82 0.00 10.32
CA THR A 57 7.81 0.84 11.01
C THR A 57 8.72 1.60 10.05
N ALA A 58 8.97 1.07 8.86
CA ALA A 58 9.91 1.68 7.91
C ALA A 58 9.50 1.35 6.46
N GLY A 59 8.45 2.00 5.97
CA GLY A 59 8.05 1.91 4.57
C GLY A 59 8.92 2.83 3.70
N HIS A 60 9.67 2.26 2.76
CA HIS A 60 10.55 3.03 1.88
C HIS A 60 9.74 3.70 0.77
N CYS A 61 9.75 5.02 0.74
CA CYS A 61 8.94 5.83 -0.16
C CYS A 61 9.79 6.52 -1.22
N VAL A 62 9.40 6.36 -2.48
CA VAL A 62 10.00 7.07 -3.62
C VAL A 62 8.85 7.48 -4.54
N HIS A 63 8.13 8.55 -4.16
CA HIS A 63 7.02 9.03 -4.98
C HIS A 63 6.73 10.52 -4.73
N HIS A 64 6.19 11.20 -5.75
CA HIS A 64 5.72 12.58 -5.64
C HIS A 64 4.23 12.69 -5.98
N GLN A 65 3.61 11.59 -6.38
CA GLN A 65 2.18 11.47 -6.63
C GLN A 65 1.55 10.56 -5.59
N ALA A 66 0.27 10.71 -5.35
CA ALA A 66 -0.49 9.89 -4.40
C ALA A 66 -1.93 9.78 -4.85
N LEU A 67 -2.71 8.92 -4.20
CA LEU A 67 -4.14 8.85 -4.43
C LEU A 67 -4.80 10.11 -3.93
N ASP A 68 -5.71 10.68 -4.73
CA ASP A 68 -6.55 11.81 -4.36
C ASP A 68 -7.95 11.28 -4.01
N ARG A 69 -8.83 11.13 -5.00
CA ARG A 69 -10.10 10.44 -4.79
C ARG A 69 -9.89 8.94 -4.92
N VAL A 70 -10.17 8.21 -3.85
CA VAL A 70 -10.05 6.75 -3.84
C VAL A 70 -11.28 6.15 -4.52
N ALA A 71 -11.07 5.23 -5.46
CA ALA A 71 -12.15 4.58 -6.20
C ALA A 71 -13.09 3.83 -5.26
N ASP A 72 -14.38 3.79 -5.64
CA ASP A 72 -15.34 2.92 -4.98
C ASP A 72 -14.88 1.46 -5.12
N GLY A 73 -14.97 0.70 -4.05
CA GLY A 73 -14.49 -0.69 -4.02
C GLY A 73 -13.02 -0.84 -3.58
N LEU A 74 -12.25 0.25 -3.51
CA LEU A 74 -10.96 0.28 -2.82
C LEU A 74 -11.15 0.88 -1.43
N ARG A 75 -10.66 0.19 -0.42
CA ARG A 75 -10.71 0.65 0.96
C ARG A 75 -9.33 1.11 1.41
N VAL A 76 -9.23 2.33 1.91
CA VAL A 76 -7.99 2.84 2.51
C VAL A 76 -7.80 2.15 3.86
N VAL A 77 -6.65 1.50 4.03
CA VAL A 77 -6.33 0.78 5.28
C VAL A 77 -5.01 1.25 5.90
N GLY A 78 -4.32 2.20 5.29
CA GLY A 78 -3.09 2.74 5.86
C GLY A 78 -2.73 4.11 5.34
N ARG A 79 -2.19 4.94 6.26
CA ARG A 79 -1.72 6.30 5.96
C ARG A 79 -0.44 6.57 6.70
N SER A 80 0.42 7.41 6.11
CA SER A 80 1.53 8.02 6.84
C SER A 80 1.04 9.15 7.74
N GLY A 81 1.90 9.65 8.63
CA GLY A 81 1.53 10.68 9.61
C GLY A 81 1.09 12.00 9.00
N ASP A 82 1.48 12.30 7.76
CA ASP A 82 1.05 13.48 7.00
C ASP A 82 -0.28 13.27 6.26
N GLY A 83 -0.93 12.12 6.43
CA GLY A 83 -2.23 11.83 5.86
C GLY A 83 -2.21 11.24 4.45
N VAL A 84 -1.04 11.04 3.85
CA VAL A 84 -0.93 10.42 2.53
C VAL A 84 -1.40 8.97 2.59
N VAL A 85 -2.23 8.57 1.62
CA VAL A 85 -2.72 7.19 1.51
C VAL A 85 -1.56 6.28 1.10
N HIS A 86 -1.27 5.27 1.91
CA HIS A 86 -0.16 4.34 1.67
C HIS A 86 -0.58 2.89 1.50
N ALA A 87 -1.77 2.52 1.95
CA ALA A 87 -2.26 1.16 1.83
C ALA A 87 -3.74 1.13 1.51
N CYS A 88 -4.09 0.30 0.54
CA CYS A 88 -5.47 0.01 0.18
C CYS A 88 -5.65 -1.49 0.01
N GLU A 89 -6.89 -1.93 0.12
CA GLU A 89 -7.28 -3.29 -0.27
C GLU A 89 -8.62 -3.26 -0.98
N LEU A 90 -8.84 -4.26 -1.84
CA LEU A 90 -10.10 -4.39 -2.55
C LEU A 90 -11.19 -4.81 -1.56
N ASP A 91 -12.33 -4.12 -1.60
CA ASP A 91 -13.46 -4.38 -0.71
C ASP A 91 -14.33 -5.52 -1.26
N THR A 92 -13.70 -6.67 -1.50
CA THR A 92 -14.32 -7.92 -1.98
C THR A 92 -13.58 -9.09 -1.35
N ASP A 93 -13.98 -10.33 -1.72
CA ASP A 93 -13.30 -11.54 -1.27
C ASP A 93 -11.95 -11.77 -1.97
N ALA A 94 -11.66 -11.04 -3.05
CA ALA A 94 -10.38 -11.16 -3.75
C ALA A 94 -9.24 -10.61 -2.90
N TRP A 95 -8.12 -11.35 -2.87
CA TRP A 95 -6.93 -10.92 -2.15
C TRP A 95 -6.14 -9.96 -3.02
N VAL A 96 -6.47 -8.68 -2.92
CA VAL A 96 -5.78 -7.59 -3.64
C VAL A 96 -5.38 -6.55 -2.61
N LEU A 97 -4.07 -6.43 -2.39
CA LEU A 97 -3.47 -5.43 -1.52
C LEU A 97 -2.66 -4.45 -2.35
N ALA A 98 -2.62 -3.20 -1.94
CA ALA A 98 -1.89 -2.16 -2.63
C ALA A 98 -1.07 -1.33 -1.65
N THR A 99 0.19 -1.05 -2.00
CA THR A 99 1.12 -0.25 -1.19
C THR A 99 1.61 0.94 -1.98
N GLN A 100 1.76 2.10 -1.34
CA GLN A 100 2.42 3.25 -1.95
C GLN A 100 3.93 3.18 -1.76
N TRP A 101 4.39 2.58 -0.65
CA TRP A 101 5.82 2.35 -0.43
C TRP A 101 6.31 1.13 -1.23
N HIS A 102 7.62 0.95 -1.25
CA HIS A 102 8.29 -0.14 -1.96
C HIS A 102 8.75 -1.24 -1.00
N PRO A 103 7.91 -2.25 -0.70
CA PRO A 103 8.33 -3.34 0.19
C PRO A 103 9.47 -4.18 -0.39
N GLU A 104 9.60 -4.26 -1.71
CA GLU A 104 10.66 -5.02 -2.36
C GLU A 104 12.06 -4.49 -2.04
N ASP A 105 12.20 -3.19 -1.75
CA ASP A 105 13.49 -2.58 -1.48
C ASP A 105 14.10 -3.05 -0.16
N SER A 106 13.29 -3.46 0.80
CA SER A 106 13.72 -3.82 2.16
C SER A 106 13.39 -5.25 2.55
N ALA A 107 12.73 -6.03 1.69
CA ALA A 107 12.24 -7.37 2.04
C ALA A 107 13.35 -8.31 2.50
N ALA A 108 14.56 -8.15 1.99
CA ALA A 108 15.70 -9.01 2.37
C ALA A 108 16.14 -8.82 3.84
N THR A 109 15.84 -7.67 4.44
CA THR A 109 16.32 -7.32 5.79
C THR A 109 15.21 -6.91 6.75
N ASP A 110 13.99 -6.64 6.26
CA ASP A 110 12.86 -6.21 7.08
C ASP A 110 11.76 -7.28 7.04
N PRO A 111 11.52 -7.98 8.17
CA PRO A 111 10.50 -9.04 8.22
C PRO A 111 9.08 -8.59 7.88
N GLN A 112 8.71 -7.33 8.15
CA GLN A 112 7.39 -6.82 7.79
C GLN A 112 7.22 -6.75 6.27
N GLN A 113 8.26 -6.32 5.56
CA GLN A 113 8.22 -6.22 4.10
C GLN A 113 8.21 -7.60 3.47
N GLN A 114 9.03 -8.52 3.97
CA GLN A 114 9.04 -9.91 3.51
C GLN A 114 7.69 -10.59 3.74
N ALA A 115 7.01 -10.31 4.85
CA ALA A 115 5.73 -10.90 5.18
C ALA A 115 4.65 -10.63 4.12
N LEU A 116 4.69 -9.48 3.46
CA LEU A 116 3.76 -9.16 2.37
C LEU A 116 3.91 -10.13 1.19
N PHE A 117 5.14 -10.42 0.80
CA PHE A 117 5.42 -11.36 -0.30
C PHE A 117 5.06 -12.79 0.09
N THR A 118 5.36 -13.18 1.32
CA THR A 118 4.97 -14.49 1.84
C THR A 118 3.45 -14.65 1.82
N ALA A 119 2.72 -13.62 2.26
CA ALA A 119 1.26 -13.64 2.26
C ALA A 119 0.69 -13.76 0.83
N LEU A 120 1.30 -13.10 -0.14
CA LEU A 120 0.89 -13.23 -1.55
C LEU A 120 1.09 -14.67 -2.04
N ILE A 121 2.24 -15.26 -1.77
CA ILE A 121 2.55 -16.64 -2.19
C ILE A 121 1.57 -17.61 -1.52
N ASP A 122 1.20 -17.39 -0.28
CA ASP A 122 0.26 -18.25 0.45
C ASP A 122 -1.15 -18.25 -0.15
N GLN A 123 -1.48 -17.28 -1.02
CA GLN A 123 -2.77 -17.22 -1.69
C GLN A 123 -2.81 -18.07 -2.98
N ILE A 124 -1.70 -18.59 -3.44
CA ILE A 124 -1.62 -19.33 -4.70
C ILE A 124 -1.92 -20.82 -4.51
#